data_147cab38df33774717924e9f501984b5
#
_entry.id   147cab38df33774717924e9f501984b5
#
_cell.length_a   1.000
_cell.length_b   1.000
_cell.length_c   1.000
_cell.angle_alpha   90.00
_cell.angle_beta   90.00
_cell.angle_gamma   90.00
#
_symmetry.space_group_name_H-M   'P 1'
#
loop_
_entity.id
_entity.type
_entity.pdbx_description
1 polymer ?
#
loop_
_entity_poly.entity_id
_entity_poly.type
_entity_poly.pdbx_seq_one_letter_code
_entity_poly.pdbx_strand_id
1 'polypeptide(L)'
;MIPTSVNIFDDTMREGLQIESADISVDDKLRLLDAIGETGAKVISIGSFAHPKWTPSMACIDEIAERFVPKPGIRYTAAIFNQKGFERADHFYPKLDVRTRPYGIHVEICDSFARRNYNRSQAQQIASMDASVRAAADAGAEAGSITLGSPFGSNFEGPFDLNRRLEMIELMVNKWHDVGIDVNRISFSDAMGWNAPHTVKETMLAIRDRWPEIETFHMHLHNSRGATIASYYAALELGATEFDTSLGGMGGCPYCG
;
A
#
# COMPACT_ATOMS: atom_id res chain seq x y z
N MET A 1 10.19 22.14 0.83
CA MET A 1 9.89 22.58 -0.56
C MET A 1 8.93 21.58 -1.18
N ILE A 2 7.96 22.05 -1.97
CA ILE A 2 7.09 21.17 -2.74
C ILE A 2 7.95 20.44 -3.78
N PRO A 3 7.84 19.11 -3.90
CA PRO A 3 8.57 18.34 -4.90
C PRO A 3 8.23 18.80 -6.33
N THR A 4 9.21 18.77 -7.23
CA THR A 4 9.02 19.09 -8.65
C THR A 4 8.44 17.92 -9.46
N SER A 5 8.46 16.72 -8.89
CA SER A 5 7.89 15.50 -9.47
C SER A 5 7.40 14.56 -8.39
N VAL A 6 6.43 13.72 -8.72
CA VAL A 6 5.88 12.68 -7.84
C VAL A 6 5.78 11.36 -8.61
N ASN A 7 5.77 10.27 -7.88
CA ASN A 7 5.49 8.94 -8.39
C ASN A 7 4.01 8.61 -8.15
N ILE A 8 3.27 8.39 -9.22
CA ILE A 8 1.90 7.91 -9.17
C ILE A 8 1.91 6.40 -9.36
N PHE A 9 1.31 5.71 -8.41
CA PHE A 9 1.06 4.27 -8.45
C PHE A 9 -0.42 4.07 -8.78
N ASP A 10 -0.72 3.51 -9.93
CA ASP A 10 -2.10 3.22 -10.30
C ASP A 10 -2.51 1.84 -9.76
N ASP A 11 -3.50 1.83 -8.90
CA ASP A 11 -4.04 0.63 -8.25
C ASP A 11 -5.46 0.31 -8.73
N THR A 12 -5.90 0.88 -9.85
CA THR A 12 -7.25 0.69 -10.43
C THR A 12 -7.58 -0.78 -10.65
N MET A 13 -6.65 -1.51 -11.29
CA MET A 13 -6.87 -2.94 -11.59
C MET A 13 -6.87 -3.82 -10.34
N ARG A 14 -6.28 -3.35 -9.23
CA ARG A 14 -6.23 -4.09 -7.96
C ARG A 14 -7.26 -3.57 -6.97
N GLU A 15 -7.10 -2.35 -6.45
CA GLU A 15 -7.99 -1.74 -5.46
C GLU A 15 -9.34 -1.36 -6.09
N GLY A 16 -9.28 -0.78 -7.30
CA GLY A 16 -10.47 -0.37 -8.03
C GLY A 16 -11.42 -1.53 -8.33
N LEU A 17 -10.88 -2.60 -8.88
CA LEU A 17 -11.69 -3.77 -9.27
C LEU A 17 -11.96 -4.76 -8.13
N GLN A 18 -11.39 -4.58 -6.94
CA GLN A 18 -11.51 -5.54 -5.84
C GLN A 18 -12.97 -5.75 -5.39
N ILE A 19 -13.76 -4.69 -5.39
CA ILE A 19 -15.17 -4.69 -4.95
C ILE A 19 -16.15 -4.78 -6.11
N GLU A 20 -15.65 -4.78 -7.35
CA GLU A 20 -16.49 -4.86 -8.55
C GLU A 20 -16.93 -6.31 -8.85
N SER A 21 -17.88 -6.46 -9.79
CA SER A 21 -18.39 -7.76 -10.19
C SER A 21 -17.28 -8.69 -10.68
N ALA A 22 -17.32 -9.95 -10.26
CA ALA A 22 -16.47 -10.99 -10.79
C ALA A 22 -16.74 -11.33 -12.27
N ASP A 23 -17.92 -10.91 -12.79
CA ASP A 23 -18.36 -11.18 -14.16
C ASP A 23 -17.73 -10.25 -15.20
N ILE A 24 -16.96 -9.23 -14.78
CA ILE A 24 -16.21 -8.38 -15.72
C ILE A 24 -15.23 -9.27 -16.49
N SER A 25 -15.36 -9.28 -17.82
CA SER A 25 -14.57 -10.15 -18.67
C SER A 25 -13.07 -9.82 -18.62
N VAL A 26 -12.22 -10.81 -18.90
CA VAL A 26 -10.78 -10.60 -19.01
C VAL A 26 -10.46 -9.58 -20.11
N ASP A 27 -11.19 -9.64 -21.23
CA ASP A 27 -10.98 -8.68 -22.34
C ASP A 27 -11.29 -7.25 -21.94
N ASP A 28 -12.33 -7.01 -21.12
CA ASP A 28 -12.64 -5.67 -20.59
C ASP A 28 -11.56 -5.20 -19.61
N LYS A 29 -11.07 -6.10 -18.76
CA LYS A 29 -9.96 -5.80 -17.83
C LYS A 29 -8.67 -5.48 -18.58
N LEU A 30 -8.36 -6.21 -19.66
CA LEU A 30 -7.20 -5.93 -20.50
C LEU A 30 -7.32 -4.59 -21.24
N ARG A 31 -8.51 -4.24 -21.74
CA ARG A 31 -8.77 -2.92 -22.35
C ARG A 31 -8.60 -1.80 -21.33
N LEU A 32 -9.08 -2.00 -20.09
CA LEU A 32 -8.89 -1.04 -19.00
C LEU A 32 -7.40 -0.88 -18.67
N LEU A 33 -6.68 -1.99 -18.51
CA LEU A 33 -5.24 -1.97 -18.21
C LEU A 33 -4.43 -1.24 -19.31
N ASP A 34 -4.78 -1.48 -20.57
CA ASP A 34 -4.15 -0.78 -21.70
C ASP A 34 -4.42 0.73 -21.66
N ALA A 35 -5.66 1.13 -21.37
CA ALA A 35 -6.02 2.55 -21.23
C ALA A 35 -5.32 3.22 -20.03
N ILE A 36 -5.18 2.53 -18.89
CA ILE A 36 -4.39 3.01 -17.74
C ILE A 36 -2.96 3.30 -18.17
N GLY A 37 -2.37 2.46 -19.01
CA GLY A 37 -1.03 2.68 -19.56
C GLY A 37 -0.85 3.97 -20.35
N GLU A 38 -1.91 4.64 -20.77
CA GLU A 38 -1.87 5.94 -21.45
C GLU A 38 -1.96 7.15 -20.50
N THR A 39 -2.23 6.93 -19.21
CA THR A 39 -2.43 8.00 -18.22
C THR A 39 -1.13 8.71 -17.81
N GLY A 40 0.02 8.10 -18.08
CA GLY A 40 1.33 8.59 -17.65
C GLY A 40 1.78 8.01 -16.31
N ALA A 41 1.00 7.13 -15.67
CA ALA A 41 1.42 6.39 -14.49
C ALA A 41 2.71 5.59 -14.76
N LYS A 42 3.64 5.59 -13.81
CA LYS A 42 4.93 4.90 -13.93
C LYS A 42 4.94 3.51 -13.29
N VAL A 43 4.01 3.27 -12.38
CA VAL A 43 3.80 1.98 -11.75
C VAL A 43 2.32 1.64 -11.82
N ILE A 44 1.99 0.46 -12.31
CA ILE A 44 0.60 -0.01 -12.43
C ILE A 44 0.50 -1.39 -11.78
N SER A 45 -0.41 -1.52 -10.83
CA SER A 45 -0.78 -2.81 -10.23
C SER A 45 -1.83 -3.49 -11.12
N ILE A 46 -1.50 -4.65 -11.70
CA ILE A 46 -2.42 -5.36 -12.61
C ILE A 46 -3.48 -6.20 -11.90
N GLY A 47 -3.43 -6.28 -10.57
CA GLY A 47 -4.36 -7.04 -9.75
C GLY A 47 -3.68 -7.71 -8.56
N SER A 48 -4.22 -8.85 -8.11
CA SER A 48 -3.77 -9.54 -6.92
C SER A 48 -3.64 -11.05 -7.15
N PHE A 49 -2.51 -11.63 -6.71
CA PHE A 49 -2.28 -13.07 -6.63
C PHE A 49 -2.76 -13.68 -5.30
N ALA A 50 -3.75 -13.05 -4.66
CA ALA A 50 -4.48 -13.65 -3.55
C ALA A 50 -5.23 -14.92 -3.97
N HIS A 51 -5.68 -15.70 -2.99
CA HIS A 51 -6.46 -16.89 -3.29
C HIS A 51 -7.84 -16.50 -3.87
N PRO A 52 -8.30 -17.07 -5.00
CA PRO A 52 -9.54 -16.68 -5.70
C PRO A 52 -10.80 -16.69 -4.83
N LYS A 53 -10.85 -17.53 -3.80
CA LYS A 53 -11.95 -17.57 -2.83
C LYS A 53 -12.15 -16.23 -2.09
N TRP A 54 -11.07 -15.48 -1.87
CA TRP A 54 -11.10 -14.22 -1.10
C TRP A 54 -11.24 -13.00 -1.99
N THR A 55 -10.82 -13.11 -3.24
CA THR A 55 -10.90 -12.06 -4.25
C THR A 55 -11.44 -12.62 -5.58
N PRO A 56 -12.73 -12.97 -5.66
CA PRO A 56 -13.30 -13.58 -6.87
C PRO A 56 -13.13 -12.72 -8.12
N SER A 57 -13.25 -11.39 -7.99
CA SER A 57 -13.03 -10.44 -9.09
C SER A 57 -11.60 -10.50 -9.68
N MET A 58 -10.64 -11.05 -8.94
CA MET A 58 -9.23 -11.21 -9.34
C MET A 58 -8.86 -12.66 -9.70
N ALA A 59 -9.83 -13.58 -9.75
CA ALA A 59 -9.55 -15.01 -10.02
C ALA A 59 -8.84 -15.24 -11.34
N CYS A 60 -9.01 -14.34 -12.31
CA CYS A 60 -8.42 -14.38 -13.66
C CYS A 60 -7.01 -13.75 -13.75
N ILE A 61 -6.34 -13.47 -12.63
CA ILE A 61 -5.07 -12.72 -12.62
C ILE A 61 -3.97 -13.37 -13.48
N ASP A 62 -3.86 -14.71 -13.48
CA ASP A 62 -2.87 -15.42 -14.29
C ASP A 62 -3.11 -15.17 -15.79
N GLU A 63 -4.36 -15.23 -16.25
CA GLU A 63 -4.72 -14.93 -17.64
C GLU A 63 -4.46 -13.47 -18.00
N ILE A 64 -4.75 -12.51 -17.10
CA ILE A 64 -4.38 -11.10 -17.30
C ILE A 64 -2.86 -10.98 -17.42
N ALA A 65 -2.09 -11.56 -16.51
CA ALA A 65 -0.63 -11.52 -16.51
C ALA A 65 -0.03 -12.16 -17.77
N GLU A 66 -0.66 -13.21 -18.31
CA GLU A 66 -0.26 -13.83 -19.58
C GLU A 66 -0.50 -12.91 -20.77
N ARG A 67 -1.69 -12.30 -20.85
CA ARG A 67 -2.20 -11.63 -22.06
C ARG A 67 -1.90 -10.16 -22.15
N PHE A 68 -1.67 -9.43 -21.03
CA PHE A 68 -1.42 -7.98 -21.13
C PHE A 68 -0.11 -7.68 -21.88
N VAL A 69 -0.06 -6.55 -22.53
CA VAL A 69 1.11 -6.06 -23.26
C VAL A 69 1.73 -4.90 -22.50
N PRO A 70 2.94 -5.04 -21.94
CA PRO A 70 3.55 -3.97 -21.18
C PRO A 70 3.97 -2.81 -22.09
N LYS A 71 3.69 -1.57 -21.64
CA LYS A 71 4.13 -0.36 -22.35
C LYS A 71 5.52 0.08 -21.86
N PRO A 72 6.35 0.63 -22.75
CA PRO A 72 7.68 1.09 -22.39
C PRO A 72 7.66 2.15 -21.27
N GLY A 73 8.59 2.04 -20.32
CA GLY A 73 8.75 3.02 -19.24
C GLY A 73 7.72 2.90 -18.11
N ILE A 74 6.88 1.85 -18.11
CA ILE A 74 5.95 1.53 -17.05
C ILE A 74 6.39 0.24 -16.37
N ARG A 75 6.45 0.26 -15.05
CA ARG A 75 6.65 -0.94 -14.22
C ARG A 75 5.30 -1.52 -13.84
N TYR A 76 5.04 -2.75 -14.26
CA TYR A 76 3.83 -3.48 -13.88
C TYR A 76 4.11 -4.38 -12.68
N THR A 77 3.23 -4.33 -11.68
CA THR A 77 3.35 -5.11 -10.44
C THR A 77 2.00 -5.71 -10.05
N ALA A 78 1.95 -6.45 -8.95
CA ALA A 78 0.72 -7.02 -8.40
C ALA A 78 0.79 -7.16 -6.88
N ALA A 79 -0.36 -7.20 -6.22
CA ALA A 79 -0.44 -7.50 -4.80
C ALA A 79 -0.16 -8.98 -4.53
N ILE A 80 0.72 -9.23 -3.56
CA ILE A 80 1.16 -10.57 -3.15
C ILE A 80 1.16 -10.65 -1.63
N PHE A 81 0.53 -11.68 -1.08
CA PHE A 81 0.35 -11.83 0.36
C PHE A 81 1.05 -13.05 0.96
N ASN A 82 1.59 -13.96 0.13
CA ASN A 82 2.26 -15.15 0.60
C ASN A 82 3.20 -15.72 -0.46
N GLN A 83 4.04 -16.68 -0.06
CA GLN A 83 5.04 -17.31 -0.92
C GLN A 83 4.43 -17.94 -2.19
N LYS A 84 3.28 -18.61 -2.06
CA LYS A 84 2.60 -19.24 -3.19
C LYS A 84 2.10 -18.22 -4.24
N GLY A 85 1.62 -17.09 -3.79
CA GLY A 85 1.27 -15.97 -4.66
C GLY A 85 2.50 -15.38 -5.36
N PHE A 86 3.62 -15.28 -4.63
CA PHE A 86 4.89 -14.83 -5.20
C PHE A 86 5.37 -15.75 -6.32
N GLU A 87 5.41 -17.06 -6.09
CA GLU A 87 5.86 -18.04 -7.08
C GLU A 87 5.01 -17.99 -8.37
N ARG A 88 3.69 -17.83 -8.23
CA ARG A 88 2.78 -17.65 -9.37
C ARG A 88 3.09 -16.37 -10.16
N ALA A 89 3.24 -15.25 -9.46
CA ALA A 89 3.50 -13.94 -10.07
C ALA A 89 4.89 -13.88 -10.71
N ASP A 90 5.89 -14.46 -10.06
CA ASP A 90 7.29 -14.48 -10.50
C ASP A 90 7.50 -15.23 -11.82
N HIS A 91 6.60 -16.15 -12.13
CA HIS A 91 6.58 -16.84 -13.44
C HIS A 91 6.46 -15.86 -14.62
N PHE A 92 5.86 -14.69 -14.41
CA PHE A 92 5.67 -13.68 -15.45
C PHE A 92 6.79 -12.62 -15.50
N TYR A 93 7.87 -12.79 -14.72
CA TYR A 93 9.02 -11.89 -14.79
C TYR A 93 9.73 -12.03 -16.16
N PRO A 94 10.26 -10.96 -16.78
CA PRO A 94 10.31 -9.56 -16.31
C PRO A 94 9.09 -8.72 -16.70
N LYS A 95 8.11 -9.25 -17.38
CA LYS A 95 6.91 -8.56 -17.84
C LYS A 95 6.10 -8.02 -16.66
N LEU A 96 6.02 -8.79 -15.57
CA LEU A 96 5.47 -8.41 -14.27
C LEU A 96 6.61 -8.38 -13.24
N ASP A 97 6.91 -7.20 -12.71
CA ASP A 97 7.95 -7.03 -11.70
C ASP A 97 7.35 -7.09 -10.30
N VAL A 98 7.51 -8.22 -9.66
CA VAL A 98 7.13 -8.46 -8.26
C VAL A 98 8.35 -8.58 -7.32
N ARG A 99 9.55 -8.46 -7.89
CA ARG A 99 10.82 -8.57 -7.15
C ARG A 99 11.27 -7.22 -6.61
N THR A 100 11.06 -6.14 -7.38
CA THR A 100 11.44 -4.78 -7.00
C THR A 100 10.40 -4.19 -6.05
N ARG A 101 10.57 -4.41 -4.76
CA ARG A 101 9.74 -3.81 -3.71
C ARG A 101 10.58 -3.56 -2.45
N PRO A 102 10.26 -2.51 -1.67
CA PRO A 102 10.92 -2.29 -0.39
C PRO A 102 10.70 -3.48 0.55
N TYR A 103 11.72 -3.82 1.31
CA TYR A 103 11.53 -4.68 2.48
C TYR A 103 10.72 -3.92 3.52
N GLY A 104 9.63 -4.47 3.99
CA GLY A 104 8.71 -3.72 4.85
C GLY A 104 8.01 -4.57 5.89
N ILE A 105 7.63 -3.91 6.98
CA ILE A 105 6.72 -4.43 7.98
C ILE A 105 5.47 -3.54 8.06
N HIS A 106 4.38 -4.12 8.53
CA HIS A 106 3.07 -3.49 8.57
C HIS A 106 2.38 -3.74 9.90
N VAL A 107 1.69 -2.73 10.41
CA VAL A 107 0.75 -2.86 11.52
C VAL A 107 -0.53 -2.08 11.27
N GLU A 108 -1.67 -2.67 11.59
CA GLU A 108 -2.95 -1.98 11.71
C GLU A 108 -3.11 -1.39 13.10
N ILE A 109 -3.42 -0.10 13.21
CA ILE A 109 -3.74 0.51 14.52
C ILE A 109 -5.05 -0.06 15.07
N CYS A 110 -6.03 -0.27 14.20
CA CYS A 110 -7.33 -0.85 14.57
C CYS A 110 -7.26 -2.37 14.66
N ASP A 111 -7.31 -2.95 15.87
CA ASP A 111 -7.30 -4.41 16.05
C ASP A 111 -8.53 -5.09 15.45
N SER A 112 -9.69 -4.43 15.53
CA SER A 112 -10.93 -4.93 14.94
C SER A 112 -10.82 -5.08 13.42
N PHE A 113 -10.20 -4.12 12.75
CA PHE A 113 -9.95 -4.19 11.31
C PHE A 113 -8.84 -5.18 10.96
N ALA A 114 -7.77 -5.23 11.75
CA ALA A 114 -6.70 -6.22 11.59
C ALA A 114 -7.26 -7.65 11.55
N ARG A 115 -8.15 -7.99 12.49
CA ARG A 115 -8.80 -9.30 12.54
C ARG A 115 -9.67 -9.59 11.32
N ARG A 116 -10.42 -8.59 10.85
CA ARG A 116 -11.34 -8.74 9.70
C ARG A 116 -10.60 -8.85 8.37
N ASN A 117 -9.61 -7.99 8.16
CA ASN A 117 -8.91 -7.87 6.86
C ASN A 117 -7.75 -8.86 6.72
N TYR A 118 -7.00 -9.11 7.81
CA TYR A 118 -5.80 -9.96 7.77
C TYR A 118 -5.98 -11.30 8.47
N ASN A 119 -7.14 -11.54 9.09
CA ASN A 119 -7.38 -12.71 9.96
C ASN A 119 -6.29 -12.86 11.06
N ARG A 120 -5.78 -11.72 11.54
CA ARG A 120 -4.75 -11.62 12.58
C ARG A 120 -5.05 -10.42 13.47
N SER A 121 -4.79 -10.54 14.77
CA SER A 121 -4.83 -9.39 15.67
C SER A 121 -3.63 -8.47 15.45
N GLN A 122 -3.71 -7.22 15.90
CA GLN A 122 -2.59 -6.30 15.95
C GLN A 122 -1.37 -6.93 16.67
N ALA A 123 -1.61 -7.57 17.82
CA ALA A 123 -0.55 -8.24 18.58
C ALA A 123 0.14 -9.37 17.78
N GLN A 124 -0.62 -10.13 17.00
CA GLN A 124 -0.07 -11.16 16.12
C GLN A 124 0.71 -10.57 14.93
N GLN A 125 0.29 -9.43 14.40
CA GLN A 125 1.07 -8.71 13.39
C GLN A 125 2.41 -8.26 13.98
N ILE A 126 2.39 -7.62 15.16
CA ILE A 126 3.60 -7.18 15.87
C ILE A 126 4.54 -8.36 16.17
N ALA A 127 4.03 -9.46 16.68
CA ALA A 127 4.83 -10.64 16.99
C ALA A 127 5.52 -11.27 15.77
N SER A 128 4.98 -11.06 14.55
CA SER A 128 5.59 -11.58 13.33
C SER A 128 6.69 -10.66 12.75
N MET A 129 6.82 -9.43 13.22
CA MET A 129 7.77 -8.46 12.66
C MET A 129 9.22 -8.87 12.84
N ASP A 130 9.59 -9.45 14.00
CA ASP A 130 10.97 -9.87 14.27
C ASP A 130 11.49 -10.87 13.23
N ALA A 131 10.65 -11.82 12.82
CA ALA A 131 11.01 -12.76 11.77
C ALA A 131 11.14 -12.07 10.40
N SER A 132 10.25 -11.10 10.11
CA SER A 132 10.25 -10.38 8.85
C SER A 132 11.48 -9.48 8.68
N VAL A 133 11.87 -8.71 9.72
CA VAL A 133 13.05 -7.83 9.64
C VAL A 133 14.35 -8.65 9.59
N ARG A 134 14.45 -9.78 10.29
CA ARG A 134 15.60 -10.68 10.20
C ARG A 134 15.73 -11.29 8.81
N ALA A 135 14.63 -11.78 8.24
CA ALA A 135 14.64 -12.32 6.88
C ALA A 135 15.04 -11.26 5.84
N ALA A 136 14.63 -10.00 6.03
CA ALA A 136 15.05 -8.89 5.18
C ALA A 136 16.55 -8.59 5.33
N ALA A 137 17.06 -8.55 6.56
CA ALA A 137 18.50 -8.36 6.83
C ALA A 137 19.34 -9.48 6.22
N ASP A 138 18.93 -10.74 6.39
CA ASP A 138 19.59 -11.91 5.80
C ASP A 138 19.57 -11.88 4.25
N ALA A 139 18.54 -11.25 3.67
CA ALA A 139 18.45 -11.02 2.22
C ALA A 139 19.22 -9.80 1.73
N GLY A 140 19.92 -9.07 2.62
CA GLY A 140 20.76 -7.92 2.28
C GLY A 140 19.99 -6.62 2.13
N ALA A 141 18.89 -6.43 2.87
CA ALA A 141 18.17 -5.16 2.88
C ALA A 141 19.06 -4.03 3.36
N GLU A 142 19.21 -2.98 2.54
CA GLU A 142 19.99 -1.78 2.87
C GLU A 142 19.16 -0.74 3.64
N ALA A 143 17.83 -0.78 3.52
CA ALA A 143 16.91 0.10 4.22
C ALA A 143 15.58 -0.62 4.49
N GLY A 144 14.93 -0.25 5.58
CA GLY A 144 13.62 -0.71 5.97
C GLY A 144 12.49 0.21 5.52
N SER A 145 11.31 -0.34 5.32
CA SER A 145 10.09 0.42 5.17
C SER A 145 9.04 -0.02 6.18
N ILE A 146 8.16 0.90 6.57
CA ILE A 146 7.06 0.63 7.48
C ILE A 146 5.74 1.06 6.86
N THR A 147 4.68 0.31 7.13
CA THR A 147 3.32 0.68 6.72
C THR A 147 2.43 0.76 7.95
N LEU A 148 1.85 1.93 8.18
CA LEU A 148 0.89 2.17 9.24
C LEU A 148 -0.53 2.09 8.66
N GLY A 149 -1.25 1.04 9.02
CA GLY A 149 -2.63 0.83 8.60
C GLY A 149 -3.62 1.57 9.49
N SER A 150 -4.67 2.10 8.88
CA SER A 150 -5.73 2.91 9.53
C SER A 150 -5.17 4.02 10.43
N PRO A 151 -4.21 4.86 9.96
CA PRO A 151 -3.46 5.75 10.83
C PRO A 151 -4.31 6.82 11.51
N PHE A 152 -5.39 7.26 10.88
CA PHE A 152 -6.15 8.42 11.32
C PHE A 152 -7.43 8.08 12.07
N GLY A 153 -7.86 6.82 12.00
CA GLY A 153 -9.06 6.35 12.65
C GLY A 153 -9.68 5.13 11.97
N SER A 154 -10.73 4.61 12.59
CA SER A 154 -11.47 3.47 12.04
C SER A 154 -12.97 3.59 12.30
N ASN A 155 -13.77 2.92 11.46
CA ASN A 155 -15.23 2.82 11.65
C ASN A 155 -15.61 1.98 12.89
N PHE A 156 -14.64 1.29 13.50
CA PHE A 156 -14.84 0.41 14.65
C PHE A 156 -14.43 1.04 15.99
N GLU A 157 -13.37 1.87 15.97
CA GLU A 157 -12.73 2.39 17.19
C GLU A 157 -12.71 3.92 17.23
N GLY A 158 -13.16 4.59 16.16
CA GLY A 158 -13.15 6.05 16.05
C GLY A 158 -11.77 6.62 15.66
N PRO A 159 -11.53 7.92 15.94
CA PRO A 159 -10.28 8.59 15.60
C PRO A 159 -9.11 8.09 16.45
N PHE A 160 -7.92 8.06 15.87
CA PHE A 160 -6.66 7.83 16.59
C PHE A 160 -5.89 9.14 16.71
N ASP A 161 -5.39 9.42 17.92
CA ASP A 161 -4.59 10.61 18.19
C ASP A 161 -3.14 10.45 17.69
N LEU A 162 -2.38 11.56 17.73
CA LEU A 162 -1.00 11.58 17.29
C LEU A 162 -0.11 10.61 18.10
N ASN A 163 -0.30 10.54 19.42
CA ASN A 163 0.52 9.70 20.28
C ASN A 163 0.38 8.23 19.88
N ARG A 164 -0.85 7.77 19.64
CA ARG A 164 -1.12 6.39 19.21
C ARG A 164 -0.44 6.07 17.88
N ARG A 165 -0.42 7.01 16.93
CA ARG A 165 0.30 6.87 15.65
C ARG A 165 1.80 6.74 15.87
N LEU A 166 2.37 7.66 16.67
CA LEU A 166 3.82 7.69 16.93
C LEU A 166 4.31 6.47 17.72
N GLU A 167 3.53 5.96 18.68
CA GLU A 167 3.83 4.71 19.39
C GLU A 167 3.99 3.51 18.44
N MET A 168 3.08 3.37 17.46
CA MET A 168 3.16 2.27 16.49
C MET A 168 4.31 2.46 15.50
N ILE A 169 4.60 3.69 15.11
CA ILE A 169 5.76 4.00 14.25
C ILE A 169 7.06 3.68 14.99
N GLU A 170 7.21 4.16 16.23
CA GLU A 170 8.40 3.89 17.07
C GLU A 170 8.64 2.39 17.27
N LEU A 171 7.56 1.64 17.54
CA LEU A 171 7.64 0.20 17.64
C LEU A 171 8.22 -0.43 16.37
N MET A 172 7.75 -0.03 15.18
CA MET A 172 8.22 -0.57 13.91
C MET A 172 9.64 -0.12 13.58
N VAL A 173 9.99 1.14 13.86
CA VAL A 173 11.35 1.66 13.66
C VAL A 173 12.33 0.89 14.54
N ASN A 174 12.00 0.68 15.82
CA ASN A 174 12.84 -0.10 16.74
C ASN A 174 13.06 -1.53 16.25
N LYS A 175 12.05 -2.19 15.64
CA LYS A 175 12.23 -3.53 15.06
C LYS A 175 13.29 -3.58 13.95
N TRP A 176 13.38 -2.53 13.12
CA TRP A 176 14.42 -2.41 12.11
C TRP A 176 15.79 -2.09 12.71
N HIS A 177 15.83 -1.20 13.69
CA HIS A 177 17.07 -0.88 14.42
C HIS A 177 17.67 -2.09 15.16
N ASP A 178 16.82 -3.01 15.68
CA ASP A 178 17.25 -4.25 16.33
C ASP A 178 18.08 -5.17 15.40
N VAL A 179 17.97 -4.99 14.07
CA VAL A 179 18.78 -5.71 13.07
C VAL A 179 19.78 -4.81 12.36
N GLY A 180 20.01 -3.58 12.86
CA GLY A 180 20.99 -2.63 12.35
C GLY A 180 20.62 -1.95 11.03
N ILE A 181 19.32 -1.85 10.72
CA ILE A 181 18.83 -1.24 9.48
C ILE A 181 17.98 -0.03 9.82
N ASP A 182 18.22 1.10 9.14
CA ASP A 182 17.42 2.30 9.27
C ASP A 182 16.17 2.25 8.40
N VAL A 183 15.10 2.91 8.86
CA VAL A 183 13.86 3.07 8.10
C VAL A 183 13.94 4.35 7.28
N ASN A 184 13.88 4.26 5.96
CA ASN A 184 13.88 5.42 5.08
C ASN A 184 12.51 5.74 4.43
N ARG A 185 11.53 4.85 4.60
CA ARG A 185 10.21 4.97 3.96
C ARG A 185 9.07 4.61 4.90
N ILE A 186 8.04 5.45 4.92
CA ILE A 186 6.76 5.17 5.58
C ILE A 186 5.60 5.25 4.59
N SER A 187 4.67 4.31 4.72
CA SER A 187 3.39 4.31 3.99
C SER A 187 2.23 4.48 4.97
N PHE A 188 1.29 5.36 4.65
CA PHE A 188 0.01 5.46 5.33
C PHE A 188 -1.06 4.76 4.51
N SER A 189 -1.70 3.72 5.09
CA SER A 189 -2.78 2.97 4.45
C SER A 189 -4.09 3.23 5.18
N ASP A 190 -4.84 4.23 4.69
CA ASP A 190 -6.11 4.67 5.29
C ASP A 190 -7.30 4.06 4.55
N ALA A 191 -7.51 2.77 4.72
CA ALA A 191 -8.56 1.99 4.04
C ALA A 191 -9.99 2.47 4.35
N MET A 192 -10.22 3.15 5.46
CA MET A 192 -11.53 3.64 5.90
C MET A 192 -11.72 5.15 5.66
N GLY A 193 -10.72 5.84 5.06
CA GLY A 193 -10.83 7.24 4.67
C GLY A 193 -11.03 8.21 5.83
N TRP A 194 -10.37 7.98 6.96
CA TRP A 194 -10.38 8.89 8.12
C TRP A 194 -9.39 10.05 7.99
N ASN A 195 -8.68 10.12 6.88
CA ASN A 195 -7.70 11.16 6.63
C ASN A 195 -8.34 12.55 6.59
N ALA A 196 -7.58 13.52 7.11
CA ALA A 196 -7.88 14.94 6.99
C ALA A 196 -6.54 15.71 6.81
N PRO A 197 -6.52 16.84 6.08
CA PRO A 197 -5.28 17.55 5.78
C PRO A 197 -4.45 17.90 7.02
N HIS A 198 -5.11 18.30 8.11
CA HIS A 198 -4.43 18.68 9.35
C HIS A 198 -3.81 17.46 10.06
N THR A 199 -4.49 16.30 10.09
CA THR A 199 -3.97 15.08 10.70
C THR A 199 -2.80 14.50 9.93
N VAL A 200 -2.83 14.59 8.58
CA VAL A 200 -1.71 14.22 7.73
C VAL A 200 -0.50 15.11 7.99
N LYS A 201 -0.68 16.44 8.00
CA LYS A 201 0.39 17.41 8.29
C LYS A 201 0.99 17.21 9.67
N GLU A 202 0.16 17.09 10.70
CA GLU A 202 0.59 16.87 12.08
C GLU A 202 1.47 15.62 12.19
N THR A 203 1.02 14.50 11.57
CA THR A 203 1.74 13.24 11.62
C THR A 203 3.08 13.32 10.88
N MET A 204 3.10 13.87 9.67
CA MET A 204 4.34 14.00 8.89
C MET A 204 5.37 14.91 9.55
N LEU A 205 4.93 16.04 10.14
CA LEU A 205 5.82 16.94 10.87
C LEU A 205 6.43 16.24 12.09
N ALA A 206 5.63 15.51 12.87
CA ALA A 206 6.12 14.78 14.03
C ALA A 206 7.09 13.66 13.66
N ILE A 207 6.86 12.97 12.53
CA ILE A 207 7.78 11.95 12.03
C ILE A 207 9.12 12.57 11.63
N ARG A 208 9.11 13.68 10.90
CA ARG A 208 10.33 14.37 10.46
C ARG A 208 11.17 14.93 11.60
N ASP A 209 10.50 15.36 12.67
CA ASP A 209 11.18 15.83 13.87
C ASP A 209 11.86 14.67 14.62
N ARG A 210 11.21 13.51 14.67
CA ARG A 210 11.62 12.38 15.50
C ARG A 210 12.50 11.36 14.76
N TRP A 211 12.27 11.18 13.45
CA TRP A 211 12.98 10.22 12.57
C TRP A 211 13.32 10.91 11.24
N PRO A 212 14.31 11.82 11.23
CA PRO A 212 14.69 12.57 10.03
C PRO A 212 15.19 11.69 8.88
N GLU A 213 15.62 10.45 9.16
CA GLU A 213 16.03 9.44 8.20
C GLU A 213 14.84 8.90 7.36
N ILE A 214 13.59 9.09 7.80
CA ILE A 214 12.41 8.75 7.01
C ILE A 214 12.15 9.85 5.99
N GLU A 215 12.71 9.69 4.79
CA GLU A 215 12.64 10.69 3.72
C GLU A 215 11.45 10.46 2.78
N THR A 216 11.05 9.20 2.58
CA THR A 216 9.99 8.84 1.63
C THR A 216 8.65 8.62 2.34
N PHE A 217 7.66 9.42 1.96
CA PHE A 217 6.28 9.29 2.40
C PHE A 217 5.41 8.80 1.25
N HIS A 218 4.77 7.66 1.44
CA HIS A 218 3.83 7.05 0.51
C HIS A 218 2.41 7.15 1.04
N MET A 219 1.49 7.62 0.21
CA MET A 219 0.10 7.88 0.58
C MET A 219 -0.85 6.95 -0.16
N HIS A 220 -1.47 6.05 0.58
CA HIS A 220 -2.60 5.20 0.13
C HIS A 220 -3.82 5.60 0.96
N LEU A 221 -4.59 6.57 0.48
CA LEU A 221 -5.71 7.16 1.22
C LEU A 221 -7.02 6.97 0.48
N HIS A 222 -8.03 6.40 1.14
CA HIS A 222 -9.37 6.26 0.60
C HIS A 222 -10.18 7.56 0.75
N ASN A 223 -11.03 7.83 -0.25
CA ASN A 223 -11.80 9.07 -0.33
C ASN A 223 -13.24 8.95 0.22
N SER A 224 -13.48 8.09 1.18
CA SER A 224 -14.81 7.82 1.72
C SER A 224 -15.51 9.05 2.32
N ARG A 225 -14.73 10.07 2.71
CA ARG A 225 -15.23 11.33 3.29
C ARG A 225 -14.92 12.57 2.44
N GLY A 226 -14.46 12.40 1.20
CA GLY A 226 -14.20 13.51 0.28
C GLY A 226 -12.97 14.36 0.61
N ALA A 227 -12.10 13.93 1.53
CA ALA A 227 -10.96 14.71 2.01
C ALA A 227 -9.62 14.37 1.36
N THR A 228 -9.55 13.27 0.60
CA THR A 228 -8.26 12.68 0.16
C THR A 228 -7.45 13.61 -0.73
N ILE A 229 -8.05 14.32 -1.68
CA ILE A 229 -7.30 15.26 -2.54
C ILE A 229 -6.67 16.38 -1.70
N ALA A 230 -7.41 16.93 -0.73
CA ALA A 230 -6.87 17.95 0.18
C ALA A 230 -5.76 17.37 1.08
N SER A 231 -5.90 16.12 1.52
CA SER A 231 -4.89 15.40 2.31
C SER A 231 -3.63 15.09 1.49
N TYR A 232 -3.78 14.71 0.22
CA TYR A 232 -2.66 14.52 -0.70
C TYR A 232 -1.92 15.83 -0.95
N TYR A 233 -2.66 16.92 -1.18
CA TYR A 233 -2.03 18.24 -1.34
C TYR A 233 -1.27 18.65 -0.07
N ALA A 234 -1.86 18.41 1.11
CA ALA A 234 -1.20 18.67 2.40
C ALA A 234 0.08 17.86 2.59
N ALA A 235 0.09 16.59 2.17
CA ALA A 235 1.28 15.74 2.17
C ALA A 235 2.34 16.23 1.16
N LEU A 236 1.92 16.61 -0.04
CA LEU A 236 2.78 17.16 -1.09
C LEU A 236 3.50 18.45 -0.63
N GLU A 237 2.80 19.36 0.06
CA GLU A 237 3.40 20.57 0.64
C GLU A 237 4.53 20.23 1.64
N LEU A 238 4.44 19.09 2.29
CA LEU A 238 5.46 18.55 3.20
C LEU A 238 6.44 17.61 2.50
N GLY A 239 6.42 17.50 1.17
CA GLY A 239 7.40 16.76 0.40
C GLY A 239 7.14 15.26 0.27
N ALA A 240 5.90 14.80 0.43
CA ALA A 240 5.54 13.46 0.00
C ALA A 240 5.69 13.34 -1.52
N THR A 241 6.20 12.19 -1.97
CA THR A 241 6.52 11.95 -3.40
C THR A 241 5.85 10.72 -3.97
N GLU A 242 5.18 9.92 -3.18
CA GLU A 242 4.54 8.68 -3.63
C GLU A 242 3.05 8.67 -3.29
N PHE A 243 2.21 8.47 -4.29
CA PHE A 243 0.76 8.53 -4.15
C PHE A 243 0.08 7.40 -4.93
N ASP A 244 -0.78 6.64 -4.24
CA ASP A 244 -1.66 5.68 -4.89
C ASP A 244 -2.88 6.39 -5.47
N THR A 245 -3.32 5.93 -6.63
CA THR A 245 -4.49 6.45 -7.33
C THR A 245 -5.35 5.31 -7.88
N SER A 246 -6.62 5.62 -8.12
CA SER A 246 -7.53 4.76 -8.85
C SER A 246 -8.40 5.62 -9.76
N LEU A 247 -8.59 5.18 -11.01
CA LEU A 247 -9.41 5.90 -11.99
C LEU A 247 -10.84 6.04 -11.51
N GLY A 248 -11.41 7.24 -11.69
CA GLY A 248 -12.79 7.53 -11.30
C GLY A 248 -13.08 7.41 -9.81
N GLY A 249 -12.05 7.29 -8.95
CA GLY A 249 -12.23 7.04 -7.53
C GLY A 249 -12.75 5.63 -7.24
N MET A 250 -12.58 4.69 -8.15
CA MET A 250 -12.96 3.28 -7.97
C MET A 250 -12.17 2.66 -6.83
N GLY A 251 -12.81 1.79 -6.08
CA GLY A 251 -12.18 1.05 -5.02
C GLY A 251 -12.91 1.17 -3.70
N GLY A 252 -12.43 0.41 -2.75
CA GLY A 252 -12.97 0.32 -1.41
C GLY A 252 -12.58 -1.00 -0.76
N CYS A 253 -12.55 -1.01 0.55
CA CYS A 253 -12.26 -2.22 1.29
C CYS A 253 -13.56 -2.92 1.70
N PRO A 254 -13.79 -4.17 1.32
CA PRO A 254 -15.01 -4.90 1.66
C PRO A 254 -15.15 -5.18 3.17
N TYR A 255 -14.12 -4.93 3.96
CA TYR A 255 -14.06 -5.22 5.39
C TYR A 255 -14.16 -3.98 6.29
N CYS A 256 -14.37 -2.80 5.70
CA CYS A 256 -14.34 -1.52 6.43
C CYS A 256 -15.59 -1.19 7.26
N GLY A 257 -16.65 -1.97 7.16
CA GLY A 257 -17.90 -1.76 7.92
C GLY A 257 -18.86 -0.82 7.24
#